data_f931ca6073f5e8187af31fa7c0eb510c
#
_entry.id   f931ca6073f5e8187af31fa7c0eb510c
#
_cell.length_a   1.000
_cell.length_b   1.000
_cell.length_c   1.000
_cell.angle_alpha   90.00
_cell.angle_beta   90.00
_cell.angle_gamma   90.00
#
_symmetry.space_group_name_H-M   'P 1'
#
loop_
_entity.id
_entity.type
_entity.pdbx_description
1 polymer ?
#
loop_
_entity_poly.entity_id
_entity_poly.type
_entity_poly.pdbx_seq_one_letter_code
_entity_poly.pdbx_strand_id
1 'polypeptide(L)'
;RLAEETMAVTDWQLVGLVQGADGTLTTQDGDPQMILEDVGSRVVRTISYTAEFDGEAREMCLYYTTKVGEDYSADRRVFPQSLGSGQYVYTLPRTSLAALRLDPCSPEENKAVTLTMSDITLNAADTLPAVWQYFVPTWYQAFCLVLYPALAAAAVSMVGAVVTERKRK
;
A
#
# COMPACT_ATOMS: atom_id res chain seq x y z
N ARG A 1 5.93 -18.54 -3.51
CA ARG A 1 4.73 -18.08 -2.78
C ARG A 1 5.19 -17.16 -1.68
N LEU A 2 4.57 -15.99 -1.52
CA LEU A 2 4.82 -15.11 -0.38
C LEU A 2 4.41 -15.83 0.91
N ALA A 3 5.20 -15.69 1.96
CA ALA A 3 4.86 -16.25 3.25
C ALA A 3 3.74 -15.42 3.88
N GLU A 4 2.67 -16.09 4.31
CA GLU A 4 1.64 -15.52 5.15
C GLU A 4 2.13 -15.58 6.60
N GLU A 5 2.04 -14.46 7.30
CA GLU A 5 2.49 -14.33 8.70
C GLU A 5 1.49 -13.44 9.44
N THR A 6 1.04 -13.90 10.59
CA THR A 6 0.18 -13.10 11.47
C THR A 6 1.00 -12.59 12.65
N MET A 7 0.91 -11.30 12.91
CA MET A 7 1.60 -10.59 13.97
C MET A 7 0.57 -10.05 14.96
N ALA A 8 0.82 -10.24 16.25
CA ALA A 8 -0.02 -9.64 17.27
C ALA A 8 0.10 -8.11 17.26
N VAL A 9 -0.94 -7.42 17.68
CA VAL A 9 -0.90 -5.95 17.86
C VAL A 9 0.25 -5.55 18.79
N THR A 10 0.57 -6.38 19.77
CA THR A 10 1.68 -6.16 20.72
C THR A 10 3.08 -6.28 20.12
N ASP A 11 3.21 -6.81 18.89
CA ASP A 11 4.49 -6.86 18.18
C ASP A 11 4.83 -5.52 17.51
N TRP A 12 3.88 -4.58 17.53
CA TRP A 12 4.02 -3.24 17.02
C TRP A 12 4.25 -2.26 18.16
N GLN A 13 5.13 -1.31 17.97
CA GLN A 13 5.30 -0.20 18.90
C GLN A 13 4.09 0.74 18.78
N LEU A 14 3.37 0.94 19.89
CA LEU A 14 2.22 1.84 19.94
C LEU A 14 2.68 3.26 20.33
N VAL A 15 2.31 4.26 19.53
CA VAL A 15 2.56 5.68 19.78
C VAL A 15 1.21 6.40 19.71
N GLY A 16 0.88 7.19 20.72
CA GLY A 16 -0.43 7.84 20.83
C GLY A 16 -1.61 6.86 20.96
N LEU A 17 -1.34 5.59 21.28
CA LEU A 17 -2.30 4.52 21.50
C LEU A 17 -2.02 3.82 22.83
N VAL A 18 -3.06 3.48 23.56
CA VAL A 18 -2.98 2.65 24.77
C VAL A 18 -3.86 1.43 24.60
N GLN A 19 -3.30 0.27 24.90
CA GLN A 19 -4.05 -0.98 24.90
C GLN A 19 -4.67 -1.23 26.27
N GLY A 20 -5.97 -1.43 26.29
CA GLY A 20 -6.73 -1.84 27.47
C GLY A 20 -6.52 -3.31 27.81
N ALA A 21 -6.94 -3.71 29.01
CA ALA A 21 -6.87 -5.10 29.47
C ALA A 21 -7.76 -6.07 28.65
N ASP A 22 -8.75 -5.55 27.98
CA ASP A 22 -9.67 -6.25 27.07
C ASP A 22 -9.14 -6.34 25.62
N GLY A 23 -7.94 -5.80 25.36
CA GLY A 23 -7.32 -5.77 24.04
C GLY A 23 -7.73 -4.60 23.15
N THR A 24 -8.66 -3.75 23.60
CA THR A 24 -9.04 -2.56 22.86
C THR A 24 -7.90 -1.53 22.84
N LEU A 25 -7.81 -0.74 21.76
CA LEU A 25 -6.86 0.36 21.63
C LEU A 25 -7.62 1.69 21.76
N THR A 26 -7.10 2.60 22.56
CA THR A 26 -7.67 3.94 22.73
C THR A 26 -6.63 4.99 22.33
N THR A 27 -7.02 5.94 21.49
CA THR A 27 -6.16 7.04 21.07
C THR A 27 -5.94 8.03 22.20
N GLN A 28 -4.70 8.50 22.34
CA GLN A 28 -4.31 9.48 23.34
C GLN A 28 -4.10 10.87 22.75
N ASP A 29 -3.87 10.93 21.47
CA ASP A 29 -3.64 12.17 20.71
C ASP A 29 -4.24 12.09 19.31
N GLY A 30 -3.99 13.09 18.47
CA GLY A 30 -4.53 13.19 17.11
C GLY A 30 -3.74 12.44 16.04
N ASP A 31 -2.58 11.83 16.39
CA ASP A 31 -1.70 11.09 15.44
C ASP A 31 -1.31 9.71 15.99
N PRO A 32 -2.29 8.82 16.21
CA PRO A 32 -2.04 7.47 16.72
C PRO A 32 -1.31 6.63 15.69
N GLN A 33 -0.24 5.94 16.12
CA GLN A 33 0.64 5.19 15.24
C GLN A 33 0.94 3.80 15.80
N MET A 34 1.06 2.83 14.90
CA MET A 34 1.59 1.49 15.17
C MET A 34 2.82 1.29 14.29
N ILE A 35 3.97 1.09 14.88
CA ILE A 35 5.25 1.07 14.17
C ILE A 35 5.88 -0.32 14.25
N LEU A 36 6.23 -0.88 13.09
CA LEU A 36 7.09 -2.04 12.94
C LEU A 36 8.45 -1.53 12.43
N GLU A 37 9.41 -1.35 13.34
CA GLU A 37 10.70 -0.72 13.04
C GLU A 37 11.60 -1.56 12.13
N ASP A 38 11.41 -2.87 12.11
CA ASP A 38 12.21 -3.79 11.29
C ASP A 38 11.31 -4.84 10.63
N VAL A 39 11.16 -4.71 9.32
CA VAL A 39 10.50 -5.71 8.48
C VAL A 39 11.41 -6.93 8.27
N GLY A 40 12.72 -6.79 8.48
CA GLY A 40 13.71 -7.83 8.27
C GLY A 40 13.80 -8.28 6.81
N SER A 41 13.95 -9.59 6.63
CA SER A 41 13.99 -10.21 5.29
C SER A 41 12.60 -10.52 4.71
N ARG A 42 11.53 -10.09 5.35
CA ARG A 42 10.15 -10.36 4.90
C ARG A 42 9.87 -9.65 3.58
N VAL A 43 9.24 -10.37 2.68
CA VAL A 43 8.68 -9.77 1.46
C VAL A 43 7.20 -9.54 1.70
N VAL A 44 6.82 -8.29 1.95
CA VAL A 44 5.44 -7.91 2.24
C VAL A 44 4.81 -7.26 1.01
N ARG A 45 3.63 -7.71 0.64
CA ARG A 45 2.82 -7.18 -0.48
C ARG A 45 1.49 -6.64 -0.02
N THR A 46 0.89 -7.30 0.96
CA THR A 46 -0.36 -6.86 1.55
C THR A 46 -0.26 -6.92 3.06
N ILE A 47 -0.98 -6.03 3.69
CA ILE A 47 -1.23 -6.03 5.14
C ILE A 47 -2.74 -5.99 5.29
N SER A 48 -3.28 -6.86 6.11
CA SER A 48 -4.71 -6.90 6.38
C SER A 48 -5.01 -7.09 7.85
N TYR A 49 -6.11 -6.52 8.28
CA TYR A 49 -6.68 -6.70 9.61
C TYR A 49 -8.17 -6.37 9.57
N THR A 50 -8.90 -6.76 10.62
CA THR A 50 -10.25 -6.28 10.88
C THR A 50 -10.21 -5.28 12.03
N ALA A 51 -11.00 -4.21 11.94
CA ALA A 51 -11.16 -3.26 13.03
C ALA A 51 -12.58 -2.72 13.09
N GLU A 52 -13.06 -2.54 14.32
CA GLU A 52 -14.29 -1.84 14.65
C GLU A 52 -13.93 -0.60 15.46
N PHE A 53 -14.51 0.53 15.10
CA PHE A 53 -14.23 1.83 15.71
C PHE A 53 -15.46 2.33 16.45
N ASP A 54 -15.27 2.82 17.67
CA ASP A 54 -16.23 3.68 18.34
C ASP A 54 -15.92 5.14 17.94
N GLY A 55 -16.48 5.54 16.81
CA GLY A 55 -16.22 6.83 16.18
C GLY A 55 -15.83 6.72 14.70
N GLU A 56 -15.44 7.83 14.11
CA GLU A 56 -15.01 7.86 12.70
C GLU A 56 -13.53 7.48 12.58
N ALA A 57 -13.25 6.43 11.82
CA ALA A 57 -11.91 6.07 11.38
C ALA A 57 -11.50 6.96 10.20
N ARG A 58 -11.04 8.18 10.48
CA ARG A 58 -10.63 9.14 9.45
C ARG A 58 -9.17 8.89 9.05
N GLU A 59 -8.86 9.16 7.79
CA GLU A 59 -7.47 9.25 7.27
C GLU A 59 -6.58 8.03 7.59
N MET A 60 -7.16 6.84 7.59
CA MET A 60 -6.39 5.61 7.76
C MET A 60 -5.32 5.50 6.68
N CYS A 61 -4.09 5.24 7.06
CA CYS A 61 -3.01 5.06 6.09
C CYS A 61 -1.87 4.18 6.63
N LEU A 62 -1.03 3.72 5.72
CA LEU A 62 0.18 2.97 6.02
C LEU A 62 1.35 3.64 5.32
N TYR A 63 2.34 4.05 6.08
CA TYR A 63 3.63 4.51 5.58
C TYR A 63 4.63 3.36 5.55
N TYR A 64 5.56 3.43 4.61
CA TYR A 64 6.67 2.49 4.53
C TYR A 64 7.98 3.22 4.26
N THR A 65 9.08 2.65 4.72
CA THR A 65 10.43 3.07 4.37
C THR A 65 11.14 1.98 3.58
N THR A 66 12.15 2.36 2.80
CA THR A 66 12.94 1.44 1.99
C THR A 66 14.36 1.25 2.52
N LYS A 67 14.74 2.08 3.49
CA LYS A 67 16.04 2.05 4.15
C LYS A 67 15.86 2.19 5.65
N VAL A 68 16.73 1.54 6.40
CA VAL A 68 16.79 1.68 7.87
C VAL A 68 17.11 3.13 8.25
N GLY A 69 16.39 3.69 9.21
CA GLY A 69 16.59 5.05 9.69
C GLY A 69 16.09 6.15 8.75
N GLU A 70 15.32 5.80 7.73
CA GLU A 70 14.67 6.75 6.84
C GLU A 70 13.40 7.31 7.47
N ASP A 71 13.16 8.61 7.35
CA ASP A 71 11.93 9.25 7.81
C ASP A 71 10.71 8.82 6.97
N TYR A 72 9.55 8.72 7.63
CA TYR A 72 8.28 8.49 6.95
C TYR A 72 7.88 9.72 6.14
N SER A 73 7.44 9.51 4.90
CA SER A 73 7.11 10.56 3.95
C SER A 73 5.75 10.31 3.29
N ALA A 74 5.03 11.39 3.00
CA ALA A 74 3.75 11.32 2.29
C ALA A 74 3.85 10.66 0.89
N ASP A 75 5.03 10.70 0.25
CA ASP A 75 5.28 10.04 -1.04
C ASP A 75 5.31 8.51 -0.92
N ARG A 76 5.47 7.99 0.29
CA ARG A 76 5.52 6.56 0.59
C ARG A 76 4.39 6.17 1.53
N ARG A 77 3.20 6.53 1.15
CA ARG A 77 1.96 6.28 1.85
C ARG A 77 1.00 5.51 0.98
N VAL A 78 0.34 4.51 1.53
CA VAL A 78 -0.75 3.77 0.90
C VAL A 78 -2.01 3.85 1.77
N PHE A 79 -3.16 3.82 1.11
CA PHE A 79 -4.46 3.89 1.76
C PHE A 79 -5.12 2.51 1.76
N PRO A 80 -5.98 2.20 2.74
CA PRO A 80 -6.65 0.92 2.80
C PRO A 80 -7.74 0.82 1.74
N GLN A 81 -7.92 -0.41 1.25
CA GLN A 81 -9.16 -0.83 0.61
C GLN A 81 -10.02 -1.50 1.68
N SER A 82 -11.23 -1.00 1.89
CA SER A 82 -12.21 -1.70 2.73
C SER A 82 -12.90 -2.80 1.91
N LEU A 83 -12.86 -4.02 2.43
CA LEU A 83 -13.55 -5.17 1.83
C LEU A 83 -14.93 -5.44 2.44
N GLY A 84 -15.39 -4.55 3.33
CA GLY A 84 -16.60 -4.72 4.13
C GLY A 84 -16.34 -5.43 5.46
N SER A 85 -17.37 -5.50 6.32
CA SER A 85 -17.31 -6.16 7.63
C SER A 85 -16.10 -5.74 8.50
N GLY A 86 -15.68 -4.47 8.39
CA GLY A 86 -14.52 -3.96 9.13
C GLY A 86 -13.17 -4.46 8.63
N GLN A 87 -13.09 -5.17 7.52
CA GLN A 87 -11.82 -5.65 6.96
C GLN A 87 -11.14 -4.57 6.11
N TYR A 88 -9.87 -4.33 6.40
CA TYR A 88 -9.01 -3.36 5.71
C TYR A 88 -7.78 -4.06 5.13
N VAL A 89 -7.44 -3.70 3.90
CA VAL A 89 -6.28 -4.25 3.18
C VAL A 89 -5.46 -3.12 2.58
N TYR A 90 -4.17 -3.10 2.88
CA TYR A 90 -3.19 -2.21 2.28
C TYR A 90 -2.34 -2.98 1.27
N THR A 91 -2.19 -2.45 0.07
CA THR A 91 -1.33 -3.05 -0.95
C THR A 91 -0.05 -2.23 -1.09
N LEU A 92 1.08 -2.86 -0.82
CA LEU A 92 2.41 -2.26 -0.85
C LEU A 92 3.07 -2.43 -2.23
N PRO A 93 3.90 -1.47 -2.64
CA PRO A 93 4.65 -1.57 -3.89
C PRO A 93 5.69 -2.71 -3.81
N ARG A 94 6.13 -3.16 -4.99
CA ARG A 94 7.17 -4.19 -5.13
C ARG A 94 8.56 -3.60 -4.91
N THR A 95 8.88 -3.31 -3.67
CA THR A 95 10.20 -2.80 -3.25
C THR A 95 10.65 -3.49 -1.98
N SER A 96 11.91 -3.36 -1.65
CA SER A 96 12.40 -3.74 -0.32
C SER A 96 11.84 -2.77 0.71
N LEU A 97 11.37 -3.30 1.82
CA LEU A 97 10.82 -2.53 2.92
C LEU A 97 11.76 -2.63 4.11
N ALA A 98 11.96 -1.52 4.82
CA ALA A 98 12.75 -1.50 6.05
C ALA A 98 11.86 -1.37 7.29
N ALA A 99 10.92 -0.45 7.30
CA ALA A 99 9.98 -0.25 8.39
C ALA A 99 8.58 0.08 7.88
N LEU A 100 7.58 -0.10 8.73
CA LEU A 100 6.17 0.19 8.47
C LEU A 100 5.61 1.03 9.62
N ARG A 101 4.76 1.99 9.30
CA ARG A 101 3.96 2.76 10.25
C ARG A 101 2.51 2.71 9.80
N LEU A 102 1.67 2.10 10.58
CA LEU A 102 0.23 2.08 10.38
C LEU A 102 -0.42 3.16 11.24
N ASP A 103 -1.14 4.08 10.63
CA ASP A 103 -1.98 5.06 11.27
C ASP A 103 -3.43 4.55 11.16
N PRO A 104 -3.98 3.92 12.22
CA PRO A 104 -5.25 3.21 12.15
C PRO A 104 -6.44 4.16 12.08
N CYS A 105 -6.29 5.39 12.52
CA CYS A 105 -7.29 6.44 12.44
C CYS A 105 -6.63 7.80 12.68
N SER A 106 -7.40 8.88 12.42
CA SER A 106 -7.01 10.26 12.74
C SER A 106 -8.16 10.91 13.50
N PRO A 107 -8.17 10.84 14.84
CA PRO A 107 -9.26 11.37 15.64
C PRO A 107 -9.39 12.88 15.48
N GLU A 108 -10.60 13.38 15.62
CA GLU A 108 -10.82 14.83 15.75
C GLU A 108 -10.16 15.34 17.04
N GLU A 109 -9.79 16.63 17.02
CA GLU A 109 -9.20 17.28 18.18
C GLU A 109 -10.08 17.10 19.41
N ASN A 110 -9.48 16.64 20.51
CA ASN A 110 -10.14 16.36 21.80
C ASN A 110 -11.21 15.27 21.78
N LYS A 111 -11.24 14.41 20.76
CA LYS A 111 -12.11 13.23 20.72
C LYS A 111 -11.27 11.96 20.66
N ALA A 112 -11.22 11.21 21.76
CA ALA A 112 -10.62 9.89 21.74
C ALA A 112 -11.47 8.93 20.89
N VAL A 113 -10.80 8.07 20.12
CA VAL A 113 -11.42 6.95 19.39
C VAL A 113 -10.93 5.66 20.03
N THR A 114 -11.86 4.76 20.30
CA THR A 114 -11.56 3.40 20.73
C THR A 114 -11.74 2.46 19.55
N LEU A 115 -10.79 1.57 19.35
CA LEU A 115 -10.87 0.57 18.29
C LEU A 115 -10.58 -0.83 18.83
N THR A 116 -11.36 -1.80 18.38
CA THR A 116 -11.08 -3.22 18.53
C THR A 116 -10.50 -3.73 17.25
N MET A 117 -9.29 -4.30 17.31
CA MET A 117 -8.52 -4.68 16.14
C MET A 117 -8.09 -6.14 16.23
N SER A 118 -8.19 -6.88 15.14
CA SER A 118 -7.58 -8.21 15.03
C SER A 118 -6.06 -8.11 14.97
N ASP A 119 -5.39 -9.25 15.10
CA ASP A 119 -3.99 -9.38 14.68
C ASP A 119 -3.81 -8.97 13.22
N ILE A 120 -2.61 -8.50 12.90
CA ILE A 120 -2.25 -8.00 11.58
C ILE A 120 -1.65 -9.14 10.77
N THR A 121 -2.25 -9.45 9.62
CA THR A 121 -1.75 -10.50 8.73
C THR A 121 -1.01 -9.89 7.53
N LEU A 122 0.22 -10.31 7.36
CA LEU A 122 1.06 -10.01 6.20
C LEU A 122 0.80 -11.05 5.13
N ASN A 123 0.59 -10.62 3.89
CA ASN A 123 0.42 -11.48 2.71
C ASN A 123 -0.70 -12.52 2.86
N ALA A 124 -1.82 -12.17 3.50
CA ALA A 124 -2.97 -13.05 3.57
C ALA A 124 -3.38 -13.53 2.17
N ALA A 125 -3.65 -14.83 2.04
CA ALA A 125 -3.81 -15.47 0.72
C ALA A 125 -5.00 -14.93 -0.08
N ASP A 126 -6.05 -14.50 0.60
CA ASP A 126 -7.26 -13.90 0.03
C ASP A 126 -7.07 -12.44 -0.42
N THR A 127 -6.03 -11.77 0.08
CA THR A 127 -5.70 -10.37 -0.25
C THR A 127 -4.72 -10.25 -1.42
N LEU A 128 -4.00 -11.32 -1.74
CA LEU A 128 -3.03 -11.32 -2.84
C LEU A 128 -3.77 -11.47 -4.17
N PRO A 129 -3.46 -10.58 -5.15
CA PRO A 129 -4.03 -10.73 -6.47
C PRO A 129 -3.67 -12.10 -7.09
N ALA A 130 -4.61 -12.71 -7.79
CA ALA A 130 -4.34 -13.94 -8.50
C ALA A 130 -3.17 -13.75 -9.49
N VAL A 131 -2.33 -14.77 -9.65
CA VAL A 131 -1.09 -14.67 -10.46
C VAL A 131 -1.35 -14.18 -11.88
N TRP A 132 -2.47 -14.57 -12.48
CA TRP A 132 -2.86 -14.14 -13.83
C TRP A 132 -3.18 -12.64 -13.92
N GLN A 133 -3.61 -12.00 -12.83
CA GLN A 133 -3.92 -10.56 -12.82
C GLN A 133 -2.67 -9.70 -13.03
N TYR A 134 -1.49 -10.21 -12.71
CA TYR A 134 -0.23 -9.52 -13.00
C TYR A 134 0.10 -9.47 -14.50
N PHE A 135 -0.51 -10.34 -15.30
CA PHE A 135 -0.30 -10.39 -16.75
C PHE A 135 -1.39 -9.67 -17.53
N VAL A 136 -2.48 -9.28 -16.88
CA VAL A 136 -3.52 -8.46 -17.52
C VAL A 136 -3.04 -7.01 -17.56
N PRO A 137 -2.79 -6.44 -18.73
CA PRO A 137 -2.36 -5.04 -18.85
C PRO A 137 -3.51 -4.14 -18.38
N THR A 138 -3.14 -3.07 -17.67
CA THR A 138 -4.08 -1.99 -17.40
C THR A 138 -4.53 -1.36 -18.73
N TRP A 139 -5.68 -0.65 -18.73
CA TRP A 139 -6.16 0.05 -19.92
C TRP A 139 -5.12 0.99 -20.52
N TYR A 140 -4.35 1.68 -19.68
CA TYR A 140 -3.24 2.52 -20.10
C TYR A 140 -2.09 1.72 -20.75
N GLN A 141 -1.69 0.62 -20.16
CA GLN A 141 -0.66 -0.26 -20.71
C GLN A 141 -1.10 -0.87 -22.05
N ALA A 142 -2.35 -1.31 -22.16
CA ALA A 142 -2.91 -1.83 -23.42
C ALA A 142 -2.91 -0.74 -24.51
N PHE A 143 -3.28 0.50 -24.17
CA PHE A 143 -3.22 1.64 -25.07
C PHE A 143 -1.78 1.91 -25.52
N CYS A 144 -0.81 1.92 -24.62
CA CYS A 144 0.60 2.13 -24.95
C CYS A 144 1.18 1.03 -25.84
N LEU A 145 0.76 -0.23 -25.65
CA LEU A 145 1.18 -1.36 -26.49
C LEU A 145 0.75 -1.21 -27.97
N VAL A 146 -0.32 -0.47 -28.23
CA VAL A 146 -0.76 -0.17 -29.61
C VAL A 146 -0.15 1.14 -30.11
N LEU A 147 -0.14 2.17 -29.27
CA LEU A 147 0.28 3.51 -29.65
C LEU A 147 1.77 3.59 -30.03
N TYR A 148 2.65 3.02 -29.20
CA TYR A 148 4.09 3.15 -29.47
C TYR A 148 4.54 2.43 -30.74
N PRO A 149 4.10 1.19 -31.06
CA PRO A 149 4.42 0.59 -32.35
C PRO A 149 3.86 1.38 -33.55
N ALA A 150 2.64 1.94 -33.42
CA ALA A 150 2.04 2.76 -34.49
C ALA A 150 2.84 4.03 -34.75
N LEU A 151 3.28 4.73 -33.71
CA LEU A 151 4.14 5.91 -33.82
C LEU A 151 5.50 5.59 -34.44
N ALA A 152 6.11 4.46 -34.04
CA ALA A 152 7.36 4.00 -34.59
C ALA A 152 7.23 3.68 -36.09
N ALA A 153 6.17 2.98 -36.47
CA ALA A 153 5.89 2.67 -37.89
C ALA A 153 5.65 3.94 -38.71
N ALA A 154 4.91 4.92 -38.18
CA ALA A 154 4.69 6.21 -38.84
C ALA A 154 6.01 6.98 -39.03
N ALA A 155 6.86 7.04 -38.01
CA ALA A 155 8.16 7.69 -38.08
C ALA A 155 9.07 7.05 -39.14
N VAL A 156 9.15 5.71 -39.18
CA VAL A 156 9.91 5.00 -40.23
C VAL A 156 9.38 5.28 -41.64
N SER A 157 8.06 5.27 -41.79
CA SER A 157 7.40 5.59 -43.07
C SER A 157 7.71 7.01 -43.55
N MET A 158 7.69 8.00 -42.67
CA MET A 158 8.02 9.40 -42.98
C MET A 158 9.48 9.55 -43.39
N VAL A 159 10.41 8.92 -42.67
CA VAL A 159 11.84 8.95 -43.03
C VAL A 159 12.05 8.28 -44.40
N GLY A 160 11.42 7.15 -44.64
CA GLY A 160 11.47 6.44 -45.91
C GLY A 160 10.98 7.30 -47.08
N ALA A 161 9.86 8.01 -46.89
CA ALA A 161 9.33 8.92 -47.92
C ALA A 161 10.32 10.06 -48.25
N VAL A 162 10.87 10.71 -47.23
CA VAL A 162 11.86 11.81 -47.41
C VAL A 162 13.12 11.33 -48.13
N VAL A 163 13.63 10.13 -47.77
CA VAL A 163 14.82 9.57 -48.43
C VAL A 163 14.54 9.23 -49.89
N THR A 164 13.34 8.71 -50.20
CA THR A 164 12.95 8.37 -51.57
C THR A 164 12.78 9.62 -52.44
N GLU A 165 12.18 10.68 -51.92
CA GLU A 165 12.09 11.96 -52.62
C GLU A 165 13.47 12.58 -52.92
N ARG A 166 14.41 12.52 -51.98
CA ARG A 166 15.78 13.01 -52.18
C ARG A 166 16.56 12.25 -53.26
N LYS A 167 16.27 10.97 -53.47
CA LYS A 167 16.91 10.16 -54.54
C LYS A 167 16.30 10.38 -55.92
N ARG A 168 15.11 11.00 -56.00
CA ARG A 168 14.44 11.28 -57.26
C ARG A 168 14.79 12.68 -57.86
N LYS A 169 15.41 13.54 -57.06
CA LYS A 169 16.00 14.83 -57.49
C LYS A 169 17.48 14.67 -57.77
#